data_7e16eed734cea1cec8091a9993a0dbc0
#
_entry.id   7e16eed734cea1cec8091a9993a0dbc0
#
_cell.length_a   1.000
_cell.length_b   1.000
_cell.length_c   1.000
_cell.angle_alpha   90.00
_cell.angle_beta   90.00
_cell.angle_gamma   90.00
#
_symmetry.space_group_name_H-M   'P 1'
#
loop_
_entity.id
_entity.type
_entity.pdbx_description
1 polymer ?
#
loop_
_entity_poly.entity_id
_entity_poly.type
_entity_poly.pdbx_seq_one_letter_code
_entity_poly.pdbx_strand_id
1 'polypeptide(L)'
;VIDSNGGPALGVQLTLRETFSSIFSWSAEDTAQPTPPRSSLPNPFAVAAPGTPSVTETLYSTSGSAGVKSRATVAWTAVVDPLIKSYEVSWKAVADADYTIVPVPIGTSLDIDDLAAGLYLFAVRSCTTITKSVWSTYAAKELLGLTAPPSDIANFAVQSYSGQAKFTWDKPDAATDLDVLIGGRVFVRYSPKTVGATWNDGTLVNPDGYPGDTSIGFGPLTTGTYMAKAMDSTGNFSVNAASFIVTEAVLTALTTIATVTESPSFSGAKTNVSVDSGALSLTGTTLIDSIAALMDSWGFVDGFGGISATGSYAFASKLDLGSVTPARLVASIDSTGFDTDDLIDSRTDPIDEWSMVDGGVIEDAEVQLVVRATNDDPNGAPTWGPWHALGQVGDYNNRGFDFRLDFATASATHNRRVSSLSVAAKH
;
A
#
# COMPACT_ATOMS: atom_id res chain seq x y z
N VAL A 1 -62.74 80.64 -53.13
CA VAL A 1 -62.61 82.08 -53.22
C VAL A 1 -63.07 82.47 -54.60
N ILE A 2 -64.01 83.42 -54.70
CA ILE A 2 -64.56 83.99 -55.97
C ILE A 2 -63.80 85.28 -56.20
N ASP A 3 -63.40 85.53 -57.48
CA ASP A 3 -62.76 86.80 -57.85
C ASP A 3 -63.83 87.96 -57.94
N SER A 4 -63.40 89.25 -58.02
CA SER A 4 -64.28 90.42 -58.03
C SER A 4 -65.34 90.46 -59.17
N ASN A 5 -65.28 89.54 -60.17
CA ASN A 5 -66.22 89.40 -61.27
C ASN A 5 -67.09 88.14 -61.20
N GLY A 6 -67.14 87.49 -60.06
CA GLY A 6 -68.06 86.36 -59.77
C GLY A 6 -67.65 85.00 -60.42
N GLY A 7 -66.48 84.96 -61.01
CA GLY A 7 -65.92 83.69 -61.54
C GLY A 7 -65.24 82.84 -60.45
N PRO A 8 -65.11 81.55 -60.67
CA PRO A 8 -64.40 80.71 -59.77
C PRO A 8 -62.95 81.13 -59.76
N ALA A 9 -62.45 81.59 -58.59
CA ALA A 9 -61.04 81.93 -58.39
C ALA A 9 -60.21 80.63 -58.37
N LEU A 10 -59.29 80.55 -59.28
CA LEU A 10 -58.25 79.52 -59.21
C LEU A 10 -57.36 79.77 -57.95
N GLY A 11 -57.78 79.21 -56.86
CA GLY A 11 -56.96 79.26 -55.66
C GLY A 11 -56.02 78.05 -55.60
N VAL A 12 -54.78 78.31 -55.42
CA VAL A 12 -53.76 77.27 -55.10
C VAL A 12 -53.67 77.17 -53.58
N GLN A 13 -54.07 76.06 -53.07
CA GLN A 13 -53.89 75.80 -51.64
C GLN A 13 -52.42 75.33 -51.40
N LEU A 14 -51.66 76.22 -50.79
CA LEU A 14 -50.29 75.87 -50.41
C LEU A 14 -50.25 75.40 -48.96
N THR A 15 -49.86 74.24 -48.72
CA THR A 15 -49.54 73.79 -47.36
C THR A 15 -48.07 74.10 -47.10
N LEU A 16 -47.78 75.06 -46.30
CA LEU A 16 -46.44 75.46 -45.91
C LEU A 16 -46.09 74.64 -44.68
N ARG A 17 -44.93 73.96 -44.71
CA ARG A 17 -44.32 73.29 -43.60
C ARG A 17 -43.14 74.20 -43.15
N GLU A 18 -43.15 74.54 -41.89
CA GLU A 18 -42.10 75.32 -41.30
C GLU A 18 -40.78 74.47 -41.35
N THR A 19 -39.70 75.04 -41.84
CA THR A 19 -38.42 74.40 -41.87
C THR A 19 -37.43 75.33 -41.22
N PHE A 20 -36.64 74.77 -40.30
CA PHE A 20 -35.57 75.51 -39.61
C PHE A 20 -34.24 75.14 -40.29
N SER A 21 -33.32 76.04 -40.35
CA SER A 21 -31.99 75.81 -40.92
C SER A 21 -31.23 74.68 -40.22
N SER A 22 -31.59 74.48 -38.95
CA SER A 22 -31.00 73.34 -38.19
C SER A 22 -31.44 71.95 -38.66
N ILE A 23 -32.54 71.87 -39.45
CA ILE A 23 -32.96 70.58 -40.06
C ILE A 23 -31.99 70.12 -41.11
N PHE A 24 -31.24 71.05 -41.70
CA PHE A 24 -30.25 70.83 -42.75
C PHE A 24 -28.80 70.89 -42.24
N SER A 25 -28.64 71.17 -40.91
CA SER A 25 -27.32 71.15 -40.29
C SER A 25 -26.96 69.72 -39.85
N TRP A 26 -25.97 69.14 -40.45
CA TRP A 26 -25.44 67.83 -40.09
C TRP A 26 -24.45 68.08 -38.94
N SER A 27 -24.71 67.49 -37.79
CA SER A 27 -23.74 67.44 -36.72
C SER A 27 -22.72 66.33 -36.98
N ALA A 28 -21.58 66.39 -36.35
CA ALA A 28 -20.60 65.31 -36.40
C ALA A 28 -21.17 64.00 -35.87
N GLU A 29 -22.21 64.09 -35.02
CA GLU A 29 -22.91 62.89 -34.51
C GLU A 29 -23.86 62.27 -35.57
N ASP A 30 -24.47 63.11 -36.45
CA ASP A 30 -25.35 62.63 -37.53
C ASP A 30 -24.52 61.97 -38.65
N THR A 31 -23.24 62.26 -38.76
CA THR A 31 -22.32 61.66 -39.72
C THR A 31 -21.57 60.44 -39.17
N ALA A 32 -21.71 60.18 -37.89
CA ALA A 32 -21.13 58.97 -37.33
C ALA A 32 -21.87 57.75 -37.87
N GLN A 33 -21.32 57.13 -38.88
CA GLN A 33 -21.77 55.82 -39.27
C GLN A 33 -21.63 54.88 -38.03
N PRO A 34 -22.74 54.24 -37.59
CA PRO A 34 -22.59 53.25 -36.54
C PRO A 34 -21.59 52.22 -37.03
N THR A 35 -20.45 52.16 -36.36
CA THR A 35 -19.48 51.11 -36.65
C THR A 35 -20.17 49.78 -36.33
N PRO A 36 -20.45 48.94 -37.33
CA PRO A 36 -21.10 47.68 -37.06
C PRO A 36 -20.22 46.94 -36.04
N PRO A 37 -20.81 46.33 -34.98
CA PRO A 37 -20.03 45.56 -34.07
C PRO A 37 -19.22 44.55 -34.85
N ARG A 38 -17.91 44.67 -34.79
CA ARG A 38 -17.04 43.69 -35.43
C ARG A 38 -17.26 42.38 -34.64
N SER A 39 -18.18 41.54 -35.16
CA SER A 39 -18.20 40.14 -34.76
C SER A 39 -16.92 39.52 -35.24
N SER A 40 -15.98 39.34 -34.34
CA SER A 40 -14.85 38.48 -34.64
C SER A 40 -15.39 37.04 -34.71
N LEU A 41 -15.66 36.61 -35.94
CA LEU A 41 -15.96 35.22 -36.20
C LEU A 41 -14.76 34.39 -35.73
N PRO A 42 -14.99 33.30 -34.96
CA PRO A 42 -13.89 32.42 -34.59
C PRO A 42 -13.15 31.94 -35.85
N ASN A 43 -11.82 32.07 -35.82
CA ASN A 43 -11.02 31.59 -36.94
C ASN A 43 -10.93 30.06 -36.89
N PRO A 44 -11.51 29.32 -37.86
CA PRO A 44 -11.54 27.88 -37.81
C PRO A 44 -10.16 27.21 -37.96
N PHE A 45 -9.14 28.00 -38.35
CA PHE A 45 -7.76 27.54 -38.49
C PHE A 45 -6.86 27.92 -37.34
N ALA A 46 -7.35 28.70 -36.35
CA ALA A 46 -6.62 29.10 -35.15
C ALA A 46 -7.31 28.54 -33.91
N VAL A 47 -7.00 27.30 -33.60
CA VAL A 47 -7.58 26.58 -32.43
C VAL A 47 -6.64 26.62 -31.25
N ALA A 48 -7.14 27.08 -30.12
CA ALA A 48 -6.36 27.10 -28.88
C ALA A 48 -6.16 25.69 -28.32
N ALA A 49 -4.94 25.43 -27.85
CA ALA A 49 -4.64 24.21 -27.14
C ALA A 49 -5.24 24.24 -25.70
N PRO A 50 -5.64 23.10 -25.14
CA PRO A 50 -5.95 23.01 -23.73
C PRO A 50 -4.74 23.33 -22.85
N GLY A 51 -4.97 23.62 -21.57
CA GLY A 51 -3.90 23.65 -20.57
C GLY A 51 -3.27 22.27 -20.35
N THR A 52 -2.18 22.23 -19.59
CA THR A 52 -1.54 20.98 -19.18
C THR A 52 -2.59 20.08 -18.46
N PRO A 53 -2.78 18.83 -18.90
CA PRO A 53 -3.74 17.95 -18.24
C PRO A 53 -3.30 17.57 -16.82
N SER A 54 -4.26 17.29 -15.96
CA SER A 54 -4.05 16.61 -14.69
C SER A 54 -4.14 15.09 -14.89
N VAL A 55 -3.30 14.33 -14.19
CA VAL A 55 -3.30 12.87 -14.28
C VAL A 55 -3.38 12.29 -12.88
N THR A 56 -4.41 11.47 -12.65
CA THR A 56 -4.60 10.72 -11.40
C THR A 56 -4.51 9.23 -11.67
N GLU A 57 -3.88 8.52 -10.76
CA GLU A 57 -3.81 7.06 -10.80
C GLU A 57 -4.86 6.48 -9.85
N THR A 58 -5.53 5.43 -10.28
CA THR A 58 -6.48 4.66 -9.47
C THR A 58 -6.34 3.18 -9.76
N LEU A 59 -6.59 2.36 -8.74
CA LEU A 59 -6.68 0.92 -8.89
C LEU A 59 -8.11 0.52 -9.23
N TYR A 60 -8.28 -0.52 -10.06
CA TYR A 60 -9.58 -1.06 -10.41
C TYR A 60 -9.52 -2.57 -10.58
N SER A 61 -10.67 -3.24 -10.42
CA SER A 61 -10.81 -4.66 -10.70
C SER A 61 -11.74 -4.87 -11.90
N THR A 62 -11.39 -5.82 -12.75
CA THR A 62 -12.24 -6.19 -13.88
C THR A 62 -13.12 -7.39 -13.54
N SER A 63 -14.42 -7.31 -13.90
CA SER A 63 -15.35 -8.43 -13.72
C SER A 63 -14.85 -9.65 -14.49
N GLY A 64 -14.52 -10.75 -13.77
CA GLY A 64 -14.08 -12.02 -14.36
C GLY A 64 -12.58 -12.28 -14.38
N SER A 65 -11.73 -11.34 -13.96
CA SER A 65 -10.31 -11.59 -13.68
C SER A 65 -10.05 -11.47 -12.17
N ALA A 66 -9.39 -12.45 -11.59
CA ALA A 66 -8.88 -12.35 -10.22
C ALA A 66 -7.66 -11.42 -10.23
N GLY A 67 -7.85 -10.13 -10.01
CA GLY A 67 -6.73 -9.20 -9.92
C GLY A 67 -7.14 -7.75 -9.96
N VAL A 68 -6.26 -6.93 -9.44
CA VAL A 68 -6.35 -5.47 -9.46
C VAL A 68 -5.40 -4.95 -10.52
N LYS A 69 -5.78 -3.89 -11.22
CA LYS A 69 -5.00 -3.24 -12.27
C LYS A 69 -4.94 -1.75 -12.02
N SER A 70 -3.92 -1.09 -12.58
CA SER A 70 -3.77 0.36 -12.52
C SER A 70 -4.42 1.03 -13.73
N ARG A 71 -5.01 2.21 -13.48
CA ARG A 71 -5.66 3.08 -14.46
C ARG A 71 -5.14 4.50 -14.27
N ALA A 72 -4.81 5.17 -15.37
CA ALA A 72 -4.56 6.60 -15.38
C ALA A 72 -5.77 7.36 -15.93
N THR A 73 -6.32 8.26 -15.15
CA THR A 73 -7.36 9.20 -15.58
C THR A 73 -6.71 10.52 -15.95
N VAL A 74 -6.72 10.86 -17.23
CA VAL A 74 -6.22 12.11 -17.77
C VAL A 74 -7.38 13.09 -17.91
N ALA A 75 -7.33 14.23 -17.22
CA ALA A 75 -8.39 15.24 -17.24
C ALA A 75 -7.85 16.64 -17.57
N TRP A 76 -8.64 17.44 -18.26
CA TRP A 76 -8.28 18.79 -18.67
C TRP A 76 -9.46 19.75 -18.61
N THR A 77 -9.16 21.04 -18.59
CA THR A 77 -10.20 22.08 -18.70
C THR A 77 -10.60 22.28 -20.15
N ALA A 78 -11.90 22.30 -20.41
CA ALA A 78 -12.43 22.57 -21.73
C ALA A 78 -11.99 23.95 -22.24
N VAL A 79 -11.55 24.02 -23.48
CA VAL A 79 -11.28 25.29 -24.16
C VAL A 79 -12.62 25.91 -24.60
N VAL A 80 -12.81 27.18 -24.27
CA VAL A 80 -14.05 27.93 -24.62
C VAL A 80 -13.95 28.39 -26.07
N ASP A 81 -14.27 27.49 -27.01
CA ASP A 81 -14.36 27.77 -28.44
C ASP A 81 -15.49 26.90 -29.05
N PRO A 82 -16.52 27.52 -29.65
CA PRO A 82 -17.68 26.79 -30.20
C PRO A 82 -17.33 25.88 -31.37
N LEU A 83 -16.16 26.06 -32.00
CA LEU A 83 -15.70 25.25 -33.13
C LEU A 83 -15.05 23.93 -32.72
N ILE A 84 -14.67 23.78 -31.42
CA ILE A 84 -14.12 22.55 -30.90
C ILE A 84 -15.19 21.47 -30.87
N LYS A 85 -14.92 20.31 -31.44
CA LYS A 85 -15.82 19.17 -31.51
C LYS A 85 -15.33 17.96 -30.69
N SER A 86 -14.01 17.86 -30.51
CA SER A 86 -13.40 16.74 -29.81
C SER A 86 -12.01 17.11 -29.30
N TYR A 87 -11.42 16.20 -28.57
CA TYR A 87 -10.03 16.28 -28.15
C TYR A 87 -9.27 15.04 -28.58
N GLU A 88 -7.96 15.11 -28.58
CA GLU A 88 -7.07 13.94 -28.68
C GLU A 88 -6.10 13.98 -27.51
N VAL A 89 -5.88 12.81 -26.92
CA VAL A 89 -4.88 12.59 -25.87
C VAL A 89 -3.70 11.85 -26.49
N SER A 90 -2.51 12.35 -26.26
CA SER A 90 -1.24 11.72 -26.62
C SER A 90 -0.54 11.27 -25.34
N TRP A 91 -0.10 10.02 -25.30
CA TRP A 91 0.63 9.50 -24.16
C TRP A 91 1.66 8.47 -24.56
N LYS A 92 2.69 8.29 -23.72
CA LYS A 92 3.66 7.20 -23.82
C LYS A 92 4.36 6.98 -22.48
N ALA A 93 4.92 5.80 -22.23
CA ALA A 93 5.97 5.66 -21.23
C ALA A 93 7.23 6.41 -21.72
N VAL A 94 8.00 7.01 -20.81
CA VAL A 94 9.24 7.73 -21.17
C VAL A 94 10.23 6.82 -21.89
N ALA A 95 10.22 5.52 -21.57
CA ALA A 95 11.06 4.51 -22.22
C ALA A 95 10.63 4.18 -23.65
N ASP A 96 9.38 4.46 -24.03
CA ASP A 96 8.87 4.14 -25.37
C ASP A 96 9.35 5.18 -26.40
N ALA A 97 9.55 4.74 -27.64
CA ALA A 97 9.92 5.63 -28.74
C ALA A 97 8.71 6.44 -29.22
N ASP A 98 7.55 5.81 -29.36
CA ASP A 98 6.38 6.36 -30.02
C ASP A 98 5.26 6.74 -29.05
N TYR A 99 4.48 7.76 -29.45
CA TYR A 99 3.30 8.17 -28.71
C TYR A 99 2.05 7.42 -29.20
N THR A 100 1.22 7.01 -28.26
CA THR A 100 -0.14 6.53 -28.53
C THR A 100 -1.08 7.73 -28.53
N ILE A 101 -1.91 7.87 -29.59
CA ILE A 101 -2.89 8.94 -29.71
C ILE A 101 -4.29 8.34 -29.66
N VAL A 102 -5.10 8.83 -28.73
CA VAL A 102 -6.48 8.37 -28.51
C VAL A 102 -7.44 9.53 -28.73
N PRO A 103 -8.42 9.41 -29.65
CA PRO A 103 -9.45 10.41 -29.84
C PRO A 103 -10.48 10.36 -28.70
N VAL A 104 -10.89 11.54 -28.20
CA VAL A 104 -11.93 11.73 -27.20
C VAL A 104 -13.05 12.57 -27.83
N PRO A 105 -14.10 11.93 -28.37
CA PRO A 105 -15.13 12.63 -29.12
C PRO A 105 -16.05 13.49 -28.23
N ILE A 106 -16.22 13.12 -26.96
CA ILE A 106 -17.05 13.84 -25.99
C ILE A 106 -16.37 13.81 -24.63
N GLY A 107 -16.36 14.94 -23.92
CA GLY A 107 -15.84 15.05 -22.56
C GLY A 107 -14.45 15.66 -22.47
N THR A 108 -13.97 15.77 -21.26
CA THR A 108 -12.68 16.40 -20.88
C THR A 108 -11.85 15.49 -19.98
N SER A 109 -12.07 14.19 -20.11
CA SER A 109 -11.27 13.15 -19.43
C SER A 109 -11.19 11.90 -20.29
N LEU A 110 -10.12 11.15 -20.06
CA LEU A 110 -9.88 9.84 -20.66
C LEU A 110 -9.29 8.91 -19.63
N ASP A 111 -9.86 7.73 -19.49
CA ASP A 111 -9.30 6.65 -18.70
C ASP A 111 -8.43 5.76 -19.60
N ILE A 112 -7.22 5.47 -19.15
CA ILE A 112 -6.28 4.58 -19.82
C ILE A 112 -6.01 3.44 -18.85
N ASP A 113 -6.47 2.26 -19.24
CA ASP A 113 -6.44 1.06 -18.42
C ASP A 113 -5.16 0.26 -18.59
N ASP A 114 -4.82 -0.53 -17.56
CA ASP A 114 -3.80 -1.57 -17.61
C ASP A 114 -2.39 -1.04 -17.89
N LEU A 115 -2.06 0.11 -17.32
CA LEU A 115 -0.74 0.70 -17.42
C LEU A 115 0.23 0.05 -16.42
N ALA A 116 1.42 -0.29 -16.90
CA ALA A 116 2.51 -0.75 -16.05
C ALA A 116 3.07 0.40 -15.19
N ALA A 117 3.72 0.08 -14.09
CA ALA A 117 4.44 1.06 -13.29
C ALA A 117 5.56 1.72 -14.13
N GLY A 118 5.75 3.04 -13.96
CA GLY A 118 6.76 3.79 -14.69
C GLY A 118 6.40 5.25 -14.90
N LEU A 119 7.32 6.01 -15.46
CA LEU A 119 7.14 7.42 -15.79
C LEU A 119 6.49 7.58 -17.17
N TYR A 120 5.37 8.30 -17.22
CA TYR A 120 4.60 8.55 -18.42
C TYR A 120 4.49 10.04 -18.72
N LEU A 121 4.30 10.35 -20.00
CA LEU A 121 4.04 11.69 -20.52
C LEU A 121 2.66 11.74 -21.17
N PHE A 122 1.86 12.75 -20.81
CA PHE A 122 0.49 12.95 -21.30
C PHE A 122 0.32 14.36 -21.84
N ALA A 123 -0.31 14.51 -22.99
CA ALA A 123 -0.69 15.80 -23.55
C ALA A 123 -2.06 15.72 -24.22
N VAL A 124 -2.71 16.86 -24.35
CA VAL A 124 -4.03 16.97 -24.95
C VAL A 124 -4.03 18.04 -26.04
N ARG A 125 -4.78 17.84 -27.10
CA ARG A 125 -5.06 18.91 -28.10
C ARG A 125 -6.52 18.99 -28.45
N SER A 126 -6.94 20.19 -28.84
CA SER A 126 -8.29 20.48 -29.31
C SER A 126 -8.41 20.13 -30.79
N CYS A 127 -9.56 19.61 -31.19
CA CYS A 127 -9.88 19.26 -32.55
C CYS A 127 -11.17 19.92 -33.01
N THR A 128 -11.12 20.59 -34.18
CA THR A 128 -12.32 21.01 -34.93
C THR A 128 -12.58 20.00 -36.04
N THR A 129 -13.56 20.26 -36.92
CA THR A 129 -13.84 19.41 -38.08
C THR A 129 -12.76 19.49 -39.15
N ILE A 130 -11.91 20.53 -39.14
CA ILE A 130 -10.96 20.82 -40.26
C ILE A 130 -9.50 20.98 -39.80
N THR A 131 -9.26 21.22 -38.49
CA THR A 131 -7.91 21.44 -37.99
C THR A 131 -7.78 20.99 -36.51
N LYS A 132 -6.54 20.88 -36.06
CA LYS A 132 -6.16 20.51 -34.68
C LYS A 132 -5.24 21.57 -34.11
N SER A 133 -5.30 21.82 -32.83
CA SER A 133 -4.35 22.68 -32.10
C SER A 133 -2.97 22.02 -32.02
N VAL A 134 -1.97 22.78 -31.60
CA VAL A 134 -0.74 22.21 -31.04
C VAL A 134 -1.07 21.40 -29.79
N TRP A 135 -0.18 20.47 -29.41
CA TRP A 135 -0.31 19.75 -28.15
C TRP A 135 -0.15 20.71 -26.97
N SER A 136 -0.86 20.46 -25.88
CA SER A 136 -0.58 21.10 -24.58
C SER A 136 0.85 20.81 -24.14
N THR A 137 1.31 21.50 -23.09
CA THR A 137 2.51 21.05 -22.38
C THR A 137 2.27 19.63 -21.84
N TYR A 138 3.28 18.77 -21.97
CA TYR A 138 3.19 17.41 -21.46
C TYR A 138 3.19 17.40 -19.94
N ALA A 139 2.23 16.70 -19.34
CA ALA A 139 2.24 16.34 -17.92
C ALA A 139 3.07 15.08 -17.76
N ALA A 140 4.10 15.13 -16.94
CA ALA A 140 4.83 13.94 -16.51
C ALA A 140 4.16 13.37 -15.25
N LYS A 141 3.89 12.07 -15.23
CA LYS A 141 3.31 11.37 -14.08
C LYS A 141 4.01 10.03 -13.92
N GLU A 142 4.55 9.81 -12.73
CA GLU A 142 4.98 8.50 -12.31
C GLU A 142 3.75 7.70 -11.84
N LEU A 143 3.56 6.54 -12.47
CA LEU A 143 2.53 5.56 -12.08
C LEU A 143 3.22 4.48 -11.27
N LEU A 144 2.75 4.27 -10.08
CA LEU A 144 3.29 3.26 -9.16
C LEU A 144 2.65 1.88 -9.40
N GLY A 145 1.44 1.86 -9.94
CA GLY A 145 0.71 0.62 -10.18
C GLY A 145 0.52 -0.16 -8.88
N LEU A 146 0.77 -1.45 -8.96
CA LEU A 146 0.74 -2.36 -7.82
C LEU A 146 2.07 -2.39 -7.03
N THR A 147 3.03 -1.49 -7.32
CA THR A 147 4.29 -1.41 -6.56
C THR A 147 4.24 -0.41 -5.42
N ALA A 148 3.19 0.42 -5.36
CA ALA A 148 2.98 1.35 -4.27
C ALA A 148 2.71 0.58 -2.97
N PRO A 149 3.38 0.91 -1.84
CA PRO A 149 3.02 0.33 -0.56
C PRO A 149 1.59 0.76 -0.20
N PRO A 150 0.79 -0.15 0.42
CA PRO A 150 -0.55 0.19 0.87
C PRO A 150 -0.54 1.21 2.00
N SER A 151 -1.68 1.82 2.24
CA SER A 151 -1.88 2.76 3.35
C SER A 151 -1.65 2.08 4.69
N ASP A 152 -1.16 2.85 5.67
CA ASP A 152 -0.99 2.36 7.03
C ASP A 152 -2.34 2.01 7.66
N ILE A 153 -2.36 1.00 8.52
CA ILE A 153 -3.56 0.58 9.24
C ILE A 153 -4.01 1.70 10.18
N ALA A 154 -5.26 2.13 10.05
CA ALA A 154 -5.87 3.15 10.90
C ALA A 154 -6.72 2.52 12.02
N ASN A 155 -6.81 3.24 13.17
CA ASN A 155 -7.65 2.90 14.32
C ASN A 155 -7.44 1.46 14.85
N PHE A 156 -6.20 0.97 14.77
CA PHE A 156 -5.85 -0.33 15.32
C PHE A 156 -6.06 -0.34 16.84
N ALA A 157 -6.85 -1.28 17.32
CA ALA A 157 -7.13 -1.44 18.76
C ALA A 157 -7.17 -2.90 19.15
N VAL A 158 -6.85 -3.17 20.41
CA VAL A 158 -6.88 -4.50 21.02
C VAL A 158 -7.81 -4.48 22.23
N GLN A 159 -8.78 -5.38 22.24
CA GLN A 159 -9.75 -5.53 23.33
C GLN A 159 -9.76 -6.96 23.83
N SER A 160 -10.02 -7.15 25.13
CA SER A 160 -10.29 -8.46 25.67
C SER A 160 -11.68 -8.94 25.23
N TYR A 161 -11.74 -10.11 24.62
CA TYR A 161 -12.98 -10.76 24.21
C TYR A 161 -12.91 -12.26 24.49
N SER A 162 -13.71 -12.72 25.45
CA SER A 162 -13.73 -14.14 25.86
C SER A 162 -12.34 -14.72 26.14
N GLY A 163 -11.46 -13.93 26.80
CA GLY A 163 -10.10 -14.34 27.13
C GLY A 163 -9.11 -14.33 25.97
N GLN A 164 -9.49 -13.77 24.83
CA GLN A 164 -8.66 -13.60 23.67
C GLN A 164 -8.47 -12.10 23.39
N ALA A 165 -7.41 -11.75 22.66
CA ALA A 165 -7.28 -10.44 22.05
C ALA A 165 -8.19 -10.38 20.82
N LYS A 166 -9.14 -9.47 20.82
CA LYS A 166 -9.87 -9.05 19.63
C LYS A 166 -9.18 -7.84 19.08
N PHE A 167 -8.62 -7.97 17.88
CA PHE A 167 -8.06 -6.88 17.10
C PHE A 167 -9.16 -6.23 16.29
N THR A 168 -9.15 -4.90 16.22
CA THR A 168 -10.03 -4.14 15.36
C THR A 168 -9.23 -3.05 14.66
N TRP A 169 -9.57 -2.76 13.41
CA TRP A 169 -8.96 -1.71 12.60
C TRP A 169 -9.96 -1.21 11.57
N ASP A 170 -9.67 -0.05 10.98
CA ASP A 170 -10.45 0.44 9.87
C ASP A 170 -10.17 -0.42 8.62
N LYS A 171 -11.22 -0.74 7.91
CA LYS A 171 -11.11 -1.46 6.65
C LYS A 171 -10.35 -0.59 5.64
N PRO A 172 -9.39 -1.14 4.86
CA PRO A 172 -8.70 -0.40 3.80
C PRO A 172 -9.68 0.28 2.85
N ASP A 173 -9.33 1.48 2.39
CA ASP A 173 -10.18 2.26 1.48
C ASP A 173 -10.12 1.65 0.07
N ALA A 174 -11.28 1.33 -0.49
CA ALA A 174 -11.39 0.78 -1.84
C ALA A 174 -10.91 1.75 -2.96
N ALA A 175 -10.78 3.04 -2.66
CA ALA A 175 -10.27 4.01 -3.63
C ALA A 175 -8.75 4.03 -3.72
N THR A 176 -8.04 3.66 -2.64
CA THR A 176 -6.57 3.72 -2.54
C THR A 176 -5.92 2.35 -2.40
N ASP A 177 -6.57 1.43 -1.69
CA ASP A 177 -6.01 0.13 -1.27
C ASP A 177 -6.87 -1.04 -1.76
N LEU A 178 -7.36 -0.96 -2.99
CA LEU A 178 -8.19 -2.01 -3.58
C LEU A 178 -7.47 -3.35 -3.66
N ASP A 179 -6.17 -3.33 -3.85
CA ASP A 179 -5.28 -4.50 -3.91
C ASP A 179 -5.05 -5.15 -2.52
N VAL A 180 -5.23 -4.40 -1.43
CA VAL A 180 -5.32 -5.00 -0.08
C VAL A 180 -6.65 -5.72 0.08
N LEU A 181 -7.76 -5.09 -0.33
CA LEU A 181 -9.09 -5.68 -0.24
C LEU A 181 -9.24 -6.95 -1.10
N ILE A 182 -8.57 -6.99 -2.25
CA ILE A 182 -8.64 -8.09 -3.22
C ILE A 182 -7.29 -8.82 -3.25
N GLY A 183 -7.15 -9.81 -2.38
CA GLY A 183 -5.98 -10.69 -2.33
C GLY A 183 -4.90 -10.29 -1.35
N GLY A 184 -4.96 -9.08 -0.76
CA GLY A 184 -4.06 -8.65 0.29
C GLY A 184 -4.46 -9.16 1.67
N ARG A 185 -3.67 -8.80 2.69
CA ARG A 185 -3.83 -9.27 4.07
C ARG A 185 -3.46 -8.20 5.09
N VAL A 186 -3.94 -8.36 6.31
CA VAL A 186 -3.48 -7.60 7.48
C VAL A 186 -2.70 -8.54 8.37
N PHE A 187 -1.46 -8.23 8.63
CA PHE A 187 -0.60 -8.97 9.56
C PHE A 187 -0.56 -8.28 10.91
N VAL A 188 -0.63 -9.06 11.97
CA VAL A 188 -0.45 -8.58 13.35
C VAL A 188 0.75 -9.30 13.95
N ARG A 189 1.70 -8.52 14.47
CA ARG A 189 2.83 -9.01 15.26
C ARG A 189 2.64 -8.64 16.74
N TYR A 190 3.17 -9.46 17.59
CA TYR A 190 3.22 -9.25 19.03
C TYR A 190 4.66 -9.19 19.52
N SER A 191 4.95 -8.23 20.39
CA SER A 191 6.20 -8.14 21.15
C SER A 191 5.91 -8.06 22.65
N PRO A 192 6.67 -8.74 23.51
CA PRO A 192 6.53 -8.61 24.96
C PRO A 192 6.92 -7.22 25.49
N LYS A 193 7.60 -6.40 24.68
CA LYS A 193 7.98 -5.03 25.04
C LYS A 193 6.74 -4.15 25.15
N THR A 194 6.63 -3.39 26.26
CA THR A 194 5.56 -2.40 26.46
C THR A 194 6.00 -0.97 26.13
N VAL A 195 7.28 -0.77 25.81
CA VAL A 195 7.85 0.53 25.45
C VAL A 195 8.86 0.32 24.34
N GLY A 196 8.77 1.16 23.29
CA GLY A 196 9.74 1.16 22.18
C GLY A 196 9.74 -0.10 21.33
N ALA A 197 8.64 -0.87 21.30
CA ALA A 197 8.53 -2.00 20.38
C ALA A 197 8.41 -1.51 18.95
N THR A 198 9.20 -2.09 18.05
CA THR A 198 9.16 -1.87 16.61
C THR A 198 8.59 -3.10 15.90
N TRP A 199 8.23 -2.95 14.62
CA TRP A 199 7.76 -4.08 13.81
C TRP A 199 8.72 -5.28 13.83
N ASN A 200 10.02 -5.00 13.84
CA ASN A 200 11.06 -6.03 13.86
C ASN A 200 11.14 -6.80 15.18
N ASP A 201 10.69 -6.21 16.28
CA ASP A 201 10.68 -6.88 17.60
C ASP A 201 9.52 -7.88 17.75
N GLY A 202 8.53 -7.84 16.86
CA GLY A 202 7.34 -8.65 16.96
C GLY A 202 7.44 -10.01 16.25
N THR A 203 6.71 -11.00 16.75
CA THR A 203 6.42 -12.27 16.08
C THR A 203 4.99 -12.29 15.55
N LEU A 204 4.75 -13.00 14.44
CA LEU A 204 3.40 -13.10 13.87
C LEU A 204 2.42 -13.74 14.86
N VAL A 205 1.29 -13.08 15.07
CA VAL A 205 0.17 -13.61 15.86
C VAL A 205 -0.59 -14.67 15.05
N ASN A 206 -0.79 -14.40 13.76
CA ASN A 206 -1.36 -15.34 12.80
C ASN A 206 -0.43 -15.40 11.57
N PRO A 207 0.20 -16.56 11.30
CA PRO A 207 1.12 -16.70 10.17
C PRO A 207 0.50 -16.43 8.81
N ASP A 208 -0.79 -16.77 8.66
CA ASP A 208 -1.51 -16.55 7.40
C ASP A 208 -2.01 -15.13 7.23
N GLY A 209 -1.87 -14.28 8.27
CA GLY A 209 -2.49 -12.96 8.31
C GLY A 209 -4.03 -13.02 8.31
N TYR A 210 -4.66 -11.87 8.40
CA TYR A 210 -6.11 -11.71 8.29
C TYR A 210 -6.47 -11.23 6.89
N PRO A 211 -7.58 -11.70 6.28
CA PRO A 211 -7.97 -11.23 4.94
C PRO A 211 -8.09 -9.71 4.90
N GLY A 212 -7.61 -9.09 3.83
CA GLY A 212 -7.57 -7.63 3.67
C GLY A 212 -8.95 -6.96 3.65
N ASP A 213 -10.00 -7.71 3.32
CA ASP A 213 -11.38 -7.25 3.35
C ASP A 213 -12.06 -7.30 4.73
N THR A 214 -11.32 -7.73 5.76
CA THR A 214 -11.81 -7.77 7.15
C THR A 214 -11.34 -6.56 7.96
N SER A 215 -12.02 -6.29 9.07
CA SER A 215 -11.67 -5.28 10.07
C SER A 215 -11.55 -5.85 11.48
N ILE A 216 -11.49 -7.18 11.59
CA ILE A 216 -11.47 -7.90 12.86
C ILE A 216 -10.54 -9.10 12.73
N GLY A 217 -9.72 -9.31 13.78
CA GLY A 217 -8.91 -10.48 13.96
C GLY A 217 -8.93 -10.94 15.41
N PHE A 218 -8.45 -12.14 15.66
CA PHE A 218 -8.33 -12.70 17.02
C PHE A 218 -6.96 -13.31 17.22
N GLY A 219 -6.45 -13.20 18.44
CA GLY A 219 -5.17 -13.76 18.82
C GLY A 219 -5.05 -13.96 20.32
N PRO A 220 -3.91 -14.44 20.81
CA PRO A 220 -3.68 -14.53 22.24
C PRO A 220 -3.66 -13.15 22.89
N LEU A 221 -4.34 -13.00 24.03
CA LEU A 221 -4.29 -11.80 24.85
C LEU A 221 -3.15 -11.93 25.85
N THR A 222 -2.17 -11.05 25.76
CA THR A 222 -1.03 -11.00 26.68
C THR A 222 -0.52 -9.56 26.80
N THR A 223 0.16 -9.27 27.90
CA THR A 223 0.80 -7.96 28.11
C THR A 223 1.94 -7.77 27.13
N GLY A 224 2.00 -6.63 26.49
CA GLY A 224 2.99 -6.30 25.47
C GLY A 224 2.43 -5.39 24.40
N THR A 225 3.13 -5.25 23.29
CA THR A 225 2.73 -4.42 22.16
C THR A 225 2.29 -5.29 20.98
N TYR A 226 1.10 -5.02 20.48
CA TYR A 226 0.60 -5.54 19.21
C TYR A 226 0.79 -4.50 18.14
N MET A 227 1.24 -4.93 16.98
CA MET A 227 1.53 -4.06 15.83
C MET A 227 0.87 -4.63 14.59
N ALA A 228 0.27 -3.78 13.75
CA ALA A 228 -0.43 -4.20 12.55
C ALA A 228 0.10 -3.47 11.32
N LYS A 229 0.29 -4.20 10.22
CA LYS A 229 0.58 -3.69 8.88
C LYS A 229 -0.36 -4.30 7.85
N ALA A 230 -0.75 -3.51 6.86
CA ALA A 230 -1.39 -4.03 5.65
C ALA A 230 -0.34 -4.59 4.70
N MET A 231 -0.70 -5.63 3.97
CA MET A 231 0.06 -6.16 2.84
C MET A 231 -0.88 -6.23 1.64
N ASP A 232 -0.44 -5.73 0.50
CA ASP A 232 -1.19 -5.80 -0.75
C ASP A 232 -1.13 -7.20 -1.40
N SER A 233 -1.80 -7.36 -2.52
CA SER A 233 -1.85 -8.62 -3.27
C SER A 233 -0.53 -9.00 -3.93
N THR A 234 0.45 -8.09 -3.99
CA THR A 234 1.78 -8.30 -4.57
C THR A 234 2.86 -8.52 -3.52
N GLY A 235 2.53 -8.36 -2.23
CA GLY A 235 3.41 -8.63 -1.11
C GLY A 235 4.08 -7.39 -0.51
N ASN A 236 3.74 -6.16 -0.96
CA ASN A 236 4.27 -4.94 -0.36
C ASN A 236 3.55 -4.65 0.95
N PHE A 237 4.31 -4.30 1.99
CA PHE A 237 3.77 -3.90 3.27
C PHE A 237 3.59 -2.38 3.38
N SER A 238 2.61 -1.95 4.19
CA SER A 238 2.46 -0.54 4.56
C SER A 238 3.73 -0.02 5.25
N VAL A 239 4.00 1.28 5.07
CA VAL A 239 5.27 1.87 5.54
C VAL A 239 5.39 1.80 7.06
N ASN A 240 4.35 2.23 7.77
CA ASN A 240 4.36 2.26 9.23
C ASN A 240 3.46 1.19 9.82
N ALA A 241 3.87 0.65 10.98
CA ALA A 241 3.02 -0.25 11.74
C ALA A 241 2.14 0.56 12.70
N ALA A 242 0.84 0.32 12.68
CA ALA A 242 -0.04 0.76 13.75
C ALA A 242 0.24 -0.08 14.99
N SER A 243 0.28 0.51 16.18
CA SER A 243 0.60 -0.20 17.41
C SER A 243 -0.43 0.03 18.52
N PHE A 244 -0.62 -0.98 19.36
CA PHE A 244 -1.45 -0.89 20.56
C PHE A 244 -0.76 -1.62 21.72
N ILE A 245 -0.62 -0.93 22.86
CA ILE A 245 0.04 -1.48 24.04
C ILE A 245 -1.01 -2.04 24.99
N VAL A 246 -0.90 -3.32 25.30
CA VAL A 246 -1.68 -3.98 26.36
C VAL A 246 -0.85 -3.95 27.63
N THR A 247 -1.18 -3.07 28.57
CA THR A 247 -0.47 -2.92 29.85
C THR A 247 -0.95 -3.89 30.92
N GLU A 248 -2.23 -4.25 30.86
CA GLU A 248 -2.84 -5.25 31.74
C GLU A 248 -3.58 -6.26 30.87
N ALA A 249 -2.98 -7.44 30.72
CA ALA A 249 -3.75 -8.55 30.16
C ALA A 249 -4.83 -8.89 31.21
N VAL A 250 -6.09 -8.68 30.85
CA VAL A 250 -7.24 -9.11 31.65
C VAL A 250 -7.37 -10.65 31.63
N LEU A 251 -6.24 -11.31 31.82
CA LEU A 251 -6.12 -12.76 32.06
C LEU A 251 -6.12 -13.07 33.58
N THR A 252 -6.67 -12.19 34.37
CA THR A 252 -6.65 -12.26 35.83
C THR A 252 -7.34 -13.49 36.43
N ALA A 253 -7.94 -14.32 35.61
CA ALA A 253 -8.51 -15.58 36.02
C ALA A 253 -7.66 -16.81 35.70
N LEU A 254 -6.59 -16.70 34.87
CA LEU A 254 -5.82 -17.88 34.49
C LEU A 254 -4.55 -18.01 35.33
N THR A 255 -4.47 -19.09 36.10
CA THR A 255 -3.28 -19.45 36.89
C THR A 255 -2.29 -20.21 36.01
N THR A 256 -1.00 -19.87 36.08
CA THR A 256 0.05 -20.65 35.39
C THR A 256 0.20 -22.00 36.07
N ILE A 257 0.02 -23.08 35.29
CA ILE A 257 0.17 -24.46 35.76
C ILE A 257 1.63 -24.92 35.61
N ALA A 258 2.22 -24.65 34.44
CA ALA A 258 3.57 -25.06 34.09
C ALA A 258 4.17 -24.11 33.08
N THR A 259 5.51 -24.02 33.07
CA THR A 259 6.25 -23.19 32.09
C THR A 259 7.51 -23.93 31.64
N VAL A 260 7.81 -23.82 30.35
CA VAL A 260 9.09 -24.23 29.75
C VAL A 260 9.79 -22.98 29.25
N THR A 261 11.05 -22.79 29.62
CA THR A 261 11.88 -21.65 29.20
C THR A 261 13.16 -22.20 28.59
N GLU A 262 13.47 -21.78 27.40
CA GLU A 262 14.64 -22.24 26.63
C GLU A 262 15.79 -21.22 26.64
N SER A 263 15.47 -19.93 26.75
CA SER A 263 16.45 -18.85 26.83
C SER A 263 17.11 -18.78 28.22
N PRO A 264 18.40 -18.37 28.32
CA PRO A 264 19.30 -18.00 27.23
C PRO A 264 20.13 -19.18 26.70
N SER A 265 19.99 -20.38 27.28
CA SER A 265 20.87 -21.51 26.98
C SER A 265 20.55 -22.19 25.64
N PHE A 266 19.27 -22.22 25.25
CA PHE A 266 18.79 -22.89 24.05
C PHE A 266 19.46 -24.24 23.82
N SER A 267 19.31 -25.13 24.80
CA SER A 267 20.03 -26.43 24.85
C SER A 267 19.41 -27.51 23.95
N GLY A 268 18.26 -27.21 23.33
CA GLY A 268 17.55 -28.12 22.45
C GLY A 268 18.25 -28.40 21.12
N ALA A 269 17.63 -29.30 20.32
CA ALA A 269 18.17 -29.70 19.05
C ALA A 269 18.02 -28.59 17.99
N LYS A 270 19.07 -28.36 17.21
CA LYS A 270 19.19 -27.28 16.24
C LYS A 270 19.41 -27.85 14.84
N THR A 271 18.70 -27.28 13.88
CA THR A 271 18.90 -27.56 12.45
C THR A 271 18.99 -26.21 11.73
N ASN A 272 20.13 -25.92 11.11
CA ASN A 272 20.43 -24.65 10.44
C ASN A 272 20.20 -23.40 11.33
N VAL A 273 20.26 -23.53 12.63
CA VAL A 273 20.26 -22.44 13.60
C VAL A 273 21.43 -22.59 14.58
N SER A 274 21.95 -21.50 15.06
CA SER A 274 22.98 -21.45 16.09
C SER A 274 22.60 -20.50 17.21
N VAL A 275 23.29 -20.66 18.35
CA VAL A 275 23.21 -19.71 19.46
C VAL A 275 24.44 -18.85 19.42
N ASP A 276 24.23 -17.55 19.31
CA ASP A 276 25.29 -16.55 19.44
C ASP A 276 24.87 -15.54 20.49
N SER A 277 25.78 -15.28 21.45
CA SER A 277 25.58 -14.30 22.52
C SER A 277 24.25 -14.48 23.30
N GLY A 278 23.80 -15.74 23.46
CA GLY A 278 22.57 -16.10 24.15
C GLY A 278 21.28 -15.93 23.34
N ALA A 279 21.38 -15.77 22.04
CA ALA A 279 20.24 -15.69 21.13
C ALA A 279 20.36 -16.70 19.98
N LEU A 280 19.19 -17.20 19.50
CA LEU A 280 19.08 -18.07 18.33
C LEU A 280 18.97 -17.25 17.06
N SER A 281 19.65 -17.70 16.00
CA SER A 281 19.49 -17.17 14.64
C SER A 281 19.78 -18.25 13.60
N LEU A 282 19.32 -18.06 12.35
CA LEU A 282 19.71 -18.91 11.23
C LEU A 282 21.24 -18.86 11.04
N THR A 283 21.83 -20.03 10.82
CA THR A 283 23.26 -20.11 10.50
C THR A 283 23.55 -19.59 9.11
N GLY A 284 24.66 -18.88 8.95
CA GLY A 284 25.22 -18.59 7.64
C GLY A 284 25.57 -19.88 6.90
N THR A 285 25.47 -19.85 5.59
CA THR A 285 26.07 -20.87 4.74
C THR A 285 27.59 -20.85 4.91
N THR A 286 28.23 -21.98 4.74
CA THR A 286 29.63 -22.25 5.00
C THR A 286 30.54 -21.09 4.56
N LEU A 287 31.30 -20.52 5.49
CA LEU A 287 32.37 -19.56 5.15
C LEU A 287 33.35 -20.18 4.18
N ILE A 288 33.81 -19.44 3.18
CA ILE A 288 34.78 -19.88 2.18
C ILE A 288 36.00 -20.52 2.86
N ASP A 289 36.47 -19.96 3.97
CA ASP A 289 37.59 -20.44 4.75
C ASP A 289 37.38 -21.81 5.43
N SER A 290 36.14 -22.26 5.56
CA SER A 290 35.80 -23.54 6.18
C SER A 290 35.56 -24.67 5.18
N ILE A 291 35.71 -24.41 3.87
CA ILE A 291 35.49 -25.40 2.82
C ILE A 291 36.71 -26.24 2.65
N ALA A 292 36.63 -27.50 3.07
CA ALA A 292 37.72 -28.46 2.93
C ALA A 292 37.95 -28.99 1.48
N ALA A 293 37.01 -28.70 0.57
CA ALA A 293 37.09 -29.13 -0.82
C ALA A 293 37.97 -28.19 -1.64
N LEU A 294 38.68 -28.74 -2.63
CA LEU A 294 39.52 -27.95 -3.56
C LEU A 294 38.61 -26.98 -4.37
N MET A 295 39.12 -25.78 -4.61
CA MET A 295 38.45 -24.70 -5.32
C MET A 295 37.88 -25.13 -6.70
N ASP A 296 38.56 -26.06 -7.38
CA ASP A 296 38.15 -26.61 -8.68
C ASP A 296 36.87 -27.47 -8.60
N SER A 297 36.49 -27.92 -7.40
CA SER A 297 35.26 -28.68 -7.16
C SER A 297 34.09 -27.86 -6.64
N TRP A 298 34.27 -26.54 -6.49
CA TRP A 298 33.23 -25.65 -6.06
C TRP A 298 32.28 -25.39 -7.21
N GLY A 299 30.97 -25.27 -6.89
CA GLY A 299 29.98 -24.72 -7.82
C GLY A 299 30.18 -23.22 -8.05
N PHE A 300 29.12 -22.49 -8.24
CA PHE A 300 29.24 -21.03 -8.36
C PHE A 300 29.64 -20.40 -7.02
N VAL A 301 30.60 -19.48 -7.05
CA VAL A 301 31.12 -18.77 -5.87
C VAL A 301 30.01 -17.92 -5.22
N ASP A 302 29.00 -17.49 -6.00
CA ASP A 302 27.82 -16.72 -5.54
C ASP A 302 26.88 -17.52 -4.59
N GLY A 303 27.12 -18.83 -4.42
CA GLY A 303 26.36 -19.66 -3.47
C GLY A 303 26.97 -19.71 -2.05
N PHE A 304 28.08 -19.02 -1.82
CA PHE A 304 28.74 -18.96 -0.53
C PHE A 304 28.49 -17.59 0.14
N GLY A 305 28.09 -17.60 1.41
CA GLY A 305 28.01 -16.38 2.21
C GLY A 305 26.59 -15.92 2.60
N GLY A 306 25.54 -16.58 2.10
CA GLY A 306 24.17 -16.29 2.55
C GLY A 306 23.79 -17.04 3.83
N ILE A 307 22.64 -16.70 4.41
CA ILE A 307 22.04 -17.46 5.52
C ILE A 307 21.16 -18.60 4.97
N SER A 308 20.98 -19.63 5.80
CA SER A 308 20.06 -20.73 5.45
C SER A 308 18.63 -20.20 5.30
N ALA A 309 17.96 -20.56 4.21
CA ALA A 309 16.58 -20.12 3.96
C ALA A 309 15.59 -20.62 5.01
N THR A 310 15.89 -21.74 5.67
CA THR A 310 15.06 -22.32 6.73
C THR A 310 15.93 -22.94 7.81
N GLY A 311 15.40 -22.93 9.04
CA GLY A 311 16.02 -23.58 10.17
C GLY A 311 14.99 -23.93 11.24
N SER A 312 15.37 -24.74 12.21
CA SER A 312 14.48 -25.07 13.31
C SER A 312 15.22 -25.31 14.62
N TYR A 313 14.54 -25.01 15.71
CA TYR A 313 14.97 -25.28 17.07
C TYR A 313 13.89 -26.09 17.79
N ALA A 314 14.16 -27.34 18.12
CA ALA A 314 13.29 -28.15 18.97
C ALA A 314 13.64 -27.89 20.44
N PHE A 315 12.61 -27.68 21.28
CA PHE A 315 12.82 -27.41 22.71
C PHE A 315 13.56 -28.59 23.37
N ALA A 316 14.42 -28.26 24.33
CA ALA A 316 15.11 -29.25 25.12
C ALA A 316 14.16 -30.01 26.03
N SER A 317 13.14 -29.32 26.56
CA SER A 317 12.19 -29.86 27.52
C SER A 317 10.77 -29.82 26.97
N LYS A 318 10.00 -30.85 27.28
CA LYS A 318 8.57 -30.94 26.98
C LYS A 318 7.77 -30.38 28.16
N LEU A 319 6.61 -29.82 27.90
CA LEU A 319 5.69 -29.39 28.92
C LEU A 319 4.78 -30.55 29.30
N ASP A 320 4.83 -30.99 30.57
CA ASP A 320 3.96 -32.01 31.13
C ASP A 320 3.03 -31.42 32.21
N LEU A 321 1.73 -31.53 32.04
CA LEU A 321 0.73 -31.10 33.01
C LEU A 321 0.38 -32.15 34.03
N GLY A 322 1.02 -33.35 33.95
CA GLY A 322 0.79 -34.45 34.86
C GLY A 322 -0.47 -35.28 34.54
N SER A 323 -1.50 -34.66 34.02
CA SER A 323 -2.76 -35.28 33.59
C SER A 323 -3.36 -34.53 32.43
N VAL A 324 -4.31 -35.16 31.73
CA VAL A 324 -5.09 -34.46 30.69
C VAL A 324 -5.87 -33.33 31.35
N THR A 325 -5.51 -32.09 30.99
CA THR A 325 -6.02 -30.88 31.64
C THR A 325 -6.33 -29.84 30.58
N PRO A 326 -7.51 -29.20 30.62
CA PRO A 326 -7.76 -28.02 29.79
C PRO A 326 -6.74 -26.93 30.16
N ALA A 327 -5.99 -26.46 29.16
CA ALA A 327 -4.99 -25.44 29.38
C ALA A 327 -4.86 -24.52 28.15
N ARG A 328 -4.64 -23.24 28.40
CA ARG A 328 -4.27 -22.25 27.39
C ARG A 328 -2.77 -22.10 27.36
N LEU A 329 -2.16 -22.39 26.21
CA LEU A 329 -0.75 -22.15 25.99
C LEU A 329 -0.51 -20.69 25.63
N VAL A 330 0.45 -20.07 26.28
CA VAL A 330 0.89 -18.68 26.03
C VAL A 330 2.38 -18.69 25.77
N ALA A 331 2.77 -18.38 24.54
CA ALA A 331 4.16 -18.23 24.17
C ALA A 331 4.63 -16.79 24.39
N SER A 332 5.85 -16.64 24.88
CA SER A 332 6.58 -15.37 24.93
C SER A 332 7.87 -15.53 24.13
N ILE A 333 7.95 -14.81 23.03
CA ILE A 333 9.10 -14.84 22.10
C ILE A 333 9.56 -13.39 21.92
N ASP A 334 10.78 -13.10 22.36
CA ASP A 334 11.43 -11.82 22.06
C ASP A 334 12.36 -12.04 20.90
N SER A 335 12.07 -11.38 19.78
CA SER A 335 12.84 -11.55 18.55
C SER A 335 13.04 -10.20 17.85
N THR A 336 14.17 -10.07 17.16
CA THR A 336 14.52 -8.87 16.38
C THR A 336 15.03 -9.30 15.02
N GLY A 337 14.49 -8.69 13.95
CA GLY A 337 15.01 -8.85 12.59
C GLY A 337 16.26 -7.99 12.40
N PHE A 338 17.22 -8.49 11.63
CA PHE A 338 18.44 -7.76 11.29
C PHE A 338 18.96 -8.20 9.91
N ASP A 339 19.66 -7.28 9.23
CA ASP A 339 20.37 -7.56 7.99
C ASP A 339 21.83 -7.88 8.32
N THR A 340 22.35 -8.99 7.81
CA THR A 340 23.75 -9.40 8.03
C THR A 340 24.74 -8.57 7.23
N ASP A 341 24.31 -7.91 6.16
CA ASP A 341 25.13 -7.08 5.29
C ASP A 341 25.08 -5.58 5.67
N ASP A 342 24.11 -5.17 6.51
CA ASP A 342 24.03 -3.80 6.99
C ASP A 342 24.99 -3.55 8.17
N LEU A 343 26.27 -3.63 7.87
CA LEU A 343 27.33 -3.31 8.83
C LEU A 343 27.53 -1.79 8.86
N ILE A 344 27.67 -1.24 10.08
CA ILE A 344 27.97 0.20 10.29
C ILE A 344 29.21 0.62 9.46
N ASP A 345 30.20 -0.25 9.38
CA ASP A 345 31.46 -0.01 8.63
C ASP A 345 31.28 0.01 7.10
N SER A 346 30.17 -0.52 6.58
CA SER A 346 29.86 -0.51 5.14
C SER A 346 29.04 0.70 4.69
N ARG A 347 28.53 1.50 5.62
CA ARG A 347 27.72 2.69 5.30
C ARG A 347 28.62 3.84 4.87
N THR A 348 28.28 4.47 3.76
CA THR A 348 29.00 5.59 3.16
C THR A 348 28.43 6.95 3.51
N ASP A 349 27.16 6.98 3.95
CA ASP A 349 26.47 8.23 4.28
C ASP A 349 26.81 8.71 5.70
N PRO A 350 26.82 10.02 5.95
CA PRO A 350 26.99 10.60 7.30
C PRO A 350 25.95 10.06 8.29
N ILE A 351 26.33 9.87 9.54
CA ILE A 351 25.49 9.27 10.60
C ILE A 351 24.17 10.03 10.86
N ASP A 352 24.16 11.31 10.58
CA ASP A 352 22.98 12.20 10.70
C ASP A 352 21.98 12.03 9.54
N GLU A 353 22.39 11.36 8.47
CA GLU A 353 21.53 11.00 7.33
C GLU A 353 20.98 9.57 7.42
N TRP A 354 21.39 8.80 8.43
CA TRP A 354 20.88 7.45 8.60
C TRP A 354 19.43 7.46 9.09
N SER A 355 18.55 6.79 8.36
CA SER A 355 17.15 6.62 8.76
C SER A 355 16.99 5.73 9.99
N MET A 356 17.92 4.80 10.21
CA MET A 356 18.01 3.90 11.36
C MET A 356 19.46 3.58 11.68
N VAL A 357 19.76 3.42 12.98
CA VAL A 357 21.13 3.08 13.43
C VAL A 357 21.37 1.58 13.35
N ASP A 358 20.33 0.77 13.42
CA ASP A 358 20.36 -0.68 13.59
C ASP A 358 19.77 -1.47 12.39
N GLY A 359 19.86 -0.89 11.20
CA GLY A 359 19.42 -1.54 9.95
C GLY A 359 17.99 -1.25 9.54
N GLY A 360 17.63 -1.67 8.33
CA GLY A 360 16.32 -1.50 7.74
C GLY A 360 15.24 -2.40 8.38
N VAL A 361 13.99 -2.14 8.02
CA VAL A 361 12.86 -3.00 8.41
C VAL A 361 12.98 -4.34 7.69
N ILE A 362 13.05 -5.44 8.46
CA ILE A 362 13.14 -6.80 7.95
C ILE A 362 11.74 -7.41 7.94
N GLU A 363 11.18 -7.65 6.77
CA GLU A 363 9.81 -8.16 6.60
C GLU A 363 9.74 -9.61 6.14
N ASP A 364 10.79 -10.09 5.50
CA ASP A 364 10.89 -11.40 4.86
C ASP A 364 11.60 -12.48 5.70
N ALA A 365 12.06 -12.15 6.92
CA ALA A 365 12.58 -13.11 7.88
C ALA A 365 11.58 -13.31 9.03
N GLU A 366 11.11 -14.54 9.21
CA GLU A 366 10.06 -14.89 10.17
C GLU A 366 10.47 -16.04 11.09
N VAL A 367 9.85 -16.06 12.29
CA VAL A 367 9.90 -17.18 13.20
C VAL A 367 8.50 -17.62 13.56
N GLN A 368 8.27 -18.93 13.54
CA GLN A 368 7.00 -19.54 13.84
C GLN A 368 7.16 -20.61 14.92
N LEU A 369 6.50 -20.44 16.06
CA LEU A 369 6.41 -21.49 17.06
C LEU A 369 5.32 -22.49 16.66
N VAL A 370 5.68 -23.76 16.63
CA VAL A 370 4.74 -24.85 16.41
C VAL A 370 4.67 -25.76 17.61
N VAL A 371 3.52 -26.36 17.86
CA VAL A 371 3.24 -27.25 18.97
C VAL A 371 2.62 -28.55 18.49
N ARG A 372 2.94 -29.65 19.15
CA ARG A 372 2.18 -30.89 19.07
C ARG A 372 1.81 -31.36 20.47
N ALA A 373 0.69 -32.04 20.60
CA ALA A 373 0.16 -32.48 21.88
C ALA A 373 0.01 -33.97 21.97
N THR A 374 0.00 -34.48 23.20
CA THR A 374 -0.27 -35.89 23.51
C THR A 374 -1.07 -36.01 24.82
N ASN A 375 -1.83 -37.09 24.95
CA ASN A 375 -2.47 -37.47 26.18
C ASN A 375 -1.64 -38.46 27.03
N ASP A 376 -0.57 -38.98 26.40
CA ASP A 376 0.38 -39.89 27.07
C ASP A 376 1.38 -39.08 27.92
N ASP A 377 2.21 -39.81 28.67
CA ASP A 377 3.35 -39.22 29.36
C ASP A 377 4.37 -38.69 28.33
N PRO A 378 4.60 -37.35 28.23
CA PRO A 378 5.48 -36.79 27.21
C PRO A 378 6.95 -37.19 27.36
N ASN A 379 7.35 -37.68 28.56
CA ASN A 379 8.71 -38.13 28.85
C ASN A 379 8.89 -39.65 28.64
N GLY A 380 7.80 -40.37 28.39
CA GLY A 380 7.83 -41.80 28.05
C GLY A 380 7.99 -42.05 26.55
N ALA A 381 7.11 -42.92 26.02
CA ALA A 381 7.01 -43.22 24.57
C ALA A 381 5.64 -42.75 24.06
N PRO A 382 5.40 -41.44 24.00
CA PRO A 382 4.08 -40.90 23.67
C PRO A 382 3.74 -41.02 22.19
N THR A 383 2.45 -41.14 21.91
CA THR A 383 1.90 -40.93 20.58
C THR A 383 1.57 -39.47 20.40
N TRP A 384 2.33 -38.79 19.55
CA TRP A 384 2.16 -37.37 19.29
C TRP A 384 1.12 -37.12 18.19
N GLY A 385 0.31 -36.08 18.38
CA GLY A 385 -0.49 -35.49 17.32
C GLY A 385 0.36 -34.75 16.28
N PRO A 386 -0.27 -34.22 15.22
CA PRO A 386 0.43 -33.41 14.21
C PRO A 386 0.94 -32.09 14.79
N TRP A 387 1.92 -31.49 14.13
CA TRP A 387 2.40 -30.15 14.43
C TRP A 387 1.37 -29.11 13.98
N HIS A 388 1.12 -28.11 14.81
CA HIS A 388 0.26 -26.97 14.55
C HIS A 388 0.98 -25.68 14.95
N ALA A 389 0.72 -24.58 14.22
CA ALA A 389 1.20 -23.27 14.64
C ALA A 389 0.57 -22.86 15.97
N LEU A 390 1.41 -22.43 16.92
CA LEU A 390 0.94 -21.96 18.24
C LEU A 390 0.33 -20.53 18.19
N GLY A 391 0.12 -19.95 17.06
CA GLY A 391 -0.64 -18.71 16.91
C GLY A 391 -2.14 -18.92 16.74
N GLN A 392 -2.54 -20.16 16.49
CA GLN A 392 -3.96 -20.50 16.43
C GLN A 392 -4.49 -20.61 17.87
N VAL A 393 -5.35 -19.70 18.20
CA VAL A 393 -5.94 -19.63 19.53
C VAL A 393 -6.91 -20.78 19.69
N GLY A 394 -6.59 -21.69 20.56
CA GLY A 394 -7.43 -22.80 20.99
C GLY A 394 -7.05 -23.22 22.41
N ASP A 395 -8.04 -23.64 23.18
CA ASP A 395 -7.77 -24.32 24.42
C ASP A 395 -7.39 -25.76 24.11
N TYR A 396 -6.28 -26.19 24.66
CA TYR A 396 -5.80 -27.57 24.55
C TYR A 396 -6.33 -28.37 25.74
N ASN A 397 -6.74 -29.59 25.48
CA ASN A 397 -7.14 -30.53 26.52
C ASN A 397 -6.25 -31.78 26.40
N ASN A 398 -4.99 -31.62 26.83
CA ASN A 398 -3.96 -32.63 26.66
C ASN A 398 -3.08 -32.67 27.94
N ARG A 399 -2.30 -33.74 28.11
CA ARG A 399 -1.32 -33.88 29.16
C ARG A 399 0.00 -33.27 28.81
N GLY A 400 0.54 -33.59 27.62
CA GLY A 400 1.89 -33.24 27.26
C GLY A 400 1.97 -32.42 25.97
N PHE A 401 2.95 -31.50 25.91
CA PHE A 401 3.20 -30.66 24.75
C PHE A 401 4.68 -30.65 24.41
N ASP A 402 4.95 -30.66 23.11
CA ASP A 402 6.27 -30.53 22.53
C ASP A 402 6.30 -29.34 21.57
N PHE A 403 7.40 -28.58 21.57
CA PHE A 403 7.49 -27.32 20.86
C PHE A 403 8.69 -27.31 19.93
N ARG A 404 8.54 -26.62 18.81
CA ARG A 404 9.61 -26.34 17.86
C ARG A 404 9.44 -24.92 17.32
N LEU A 405 10.53 -24.16 17.30
CA LEU A 405 10.58 -22.85 16.68
C LEU A 405 11.15 -23.02 15.27
N ASP A 406 10.38 -22.71 14.27
CA ASP A 406 10.76 -22.75 12.85
C ASP A 406 11.17 -21.36 12.40
N PHE A 407 12.26 -21.25 11.66
CA PHE A 407 12.78 -20.03 11.07
C PHE A 407 12.63 -20.13 9.56
N ALA A 408 12.30 -19.03 8.91
CA ALA A 408 12.27 -18.90 7.46
C ALA A 408 12.68 -17.49 7.04
N THR A 409 13.40 -17.41 5.92
CA THR A 409 13.72 -16.14 5.27
C THR A 409 13.70 -16.30 3.75
N ALA A 410 13.27 -15.28 3.06
CA ALA A 410 13.32 -15.20 1.60
C ALA A 410 14.59 -14.50 1.10
N SER A 411 15.35 -13.83 1.99
CA SER A 411 16.58 -13.12 1.67
C SER A 411 17.82 -13.91 2.13
N ALA A 412 18.91 -13.80 1.39
CA ALA A 412 20.19 -14.37 1.77
C ALA A 412 20.89 -13.61 2.92
N THR A 413 20.42 -12.40 3.24
CA THR A 413 21.03 -11.50 4.24
C THR A 413 20.13 -11.19 5.42
N HIS A 414 18.80 -11.29 5.26
CA HIS A 414 17.85 -11.00 6.33
C HIS A 414 17.69 -12.16 7.28
N ASN A 415 17.94 -11.93 8.55
CA ASN A 415 17.90 -12.92 9.60
C ASN A 415 17.03 -12.45 10.77
N ARG A 416 16.71 -13.38 11.67
CA ARG A 416 16.00 -13.09 12.90
C ARG A 416 16.75 -13.63 14.10
N ARG A 417 16.90 -12.78 15.11
CA ARG A 417 17.52 -13.12 16.38
C ARG A 417 16.46 -13.30 17.44
N VAL A 418 16.41 -14.46 18.10
CA VAL A 418 15.50 -14.76 19.19
C VAL A 418 16.28 -14.77 20.50
N SER A 419 16.03 -13.76 21.34
CA SER A 419 16.73 -13.55 22.63
C SER A 419 16.01 -14.17 23.82
N SER A 420 14.68 -14.32 23.72
CA SER A 420 13.86 -14.95 24.74
C SER A 420 12.82 -15.89 24.15
N LEU A 421 12.67 -17.07 24.75
CA LEU A 421 11.73 -18.08 24.30
C LEU A 421 11.20 -18.86 25.51
N SER A 422 9.90 -18.74 25.77
CA SER A 422 9.21 -19.50 26.79
C SER A 422 7.76 -19.78 26.41
N VAL A 423 7.20 -20.86 26.95
CA VAL A 423 5.78 -21.20 26.82
C VAL A 423 5.22 -21.55 28.19
N ALA A 424 4.12 -20.91 28.56
CA ALA A 424 3.38 -21.17 29.77
C ALA A 424 2.02 -21.80 29.45
N ALA A 425 1.66 -22.85 30.18
CA ALA A 425 0.30 -23.37 30.25
C ALA A 425 -0.45 -22.70 31.39
N LYS A 426 -1.63 -22.20 31.12
CA LYS A 426 -2.50 -21.49 32.08
C LYS A 426 -3.88 -22.13 32.08
N HIS A 427 -4.50 -22.16 33.28
CA HIS A 427 -5.86 -22.71 33.50
C HIS A 427 -6.67 -21.76 34.33
#